data_405aae1b895175ffc175b7e5c447b09a
#
_entry.id   405aae1b895175ffc175b7e5c447b09a
#
_cell.length_a   1.000
_cell.length_b   1.000
_cell.length_c   1.000
_cell.angle_alpha   90.00
_cell.angle_beta   90.00
_cell.angle_gamma   90.00
#
_symmetry.space_group_name_H-M   'P 1'
#
loop_
_entity.id
_entity.type
_entity.pdbx_description
1 polymer ?
#
loop_
_entity_poly.entity_id
_entity_poly.type
_entity_poly.pdbx_seq_one_letter_code
_entity_poly.pdbx_strand_id
1 'polypeptide(L)'
;MEHKDTFDLEDDLLPLLPPDTYGLRYISHKTSLYNGTQPKLEISFLVTWPQEFSGAVLTRYYNVKRLLGPSGEKGGFVPGSRGDFLIEYLSLFGGDLGRLDRMPMSVFRNKTIVGEVITVTEARGRKRPEPLHYSKVAKLLYIDSDGVFQ
;
A
#
# COMPACT_ATOMS: atom_id res chain seq x y z
N MET A 1 24.64 23.39 6.06
CA MET A 1 24.09 22.78 6.18
C MET A 1 23.70 22.50 6.27
N GLU A 2 23.42 22.46 6.07
CA GLU A 2 22.69 21.97 6.16
C GLU A 2 22.57 21.15 6.32
N HIS A 3 22.68 20.71 6.49
CA HIS A 3 22.43 19.77 6.73
C HIS A 3 21.85 19.06 6.58
N LYS A 4 22.50 18.80 6.12
CA LYS A 4 21.59 18.10 6.14
C LYS A 4 21.15 17.42 7.30
N ASP A 5 21.67 17.67 8.23
CA ASP A 5 20.99 17.34 9.34
C ASP A 5 19.72 18.01 9.31
N THR A 6 19.68 19.05 8.63
CA THR A 6 18.39 19.51 8.31
C THR A 6 17.96 18.74 7.15
N PHE A 7 16.93 17.96 7.30
CA PHE A 7 16.43 17.24 6.17
C PHE A 7 15.66 18.19 5.27
N ASP A 8 15.60 17.81 4.02
CA ASP A 8 14.77 18.50 3.03
C ASP A 8 13.35 18.02 3.20
N LEU A 9 12.46 18.91 3.64
CA LEU A 9 11.07 18.55 3.87
C LEU A 9 10.40 18.00 2.62
N GLU A 10 10.75 18.53 1.45
CA GLU A 10 10.12 18.05 0.23
C GLU A 10 10.49 16.61 -0.07
N ASP A 11 11.73 16.21 0.21
CA ASP A 11 12.16 14.85 -0.06
C ASP A 11 11.69 13.87 1.01
N ASP A 12 11.49 14.36 2.23
CA ASP A 12 11.13 13.50 3.35
C ASP A 12 9.63 13.38 3.57
N LEU A 13 8.84 14.21 2.91
CA LEU A 13 7.40 14.15 3.05
C LEU A 13 6.82 13.07 2.15
N LEU A 14 5.87 12.34 2.69
CA LEU A 14 5.11 11.38 1.90
C LEU A 14 4.05 12.11 1.09
N PRO A 15 3.59 11.53 -0.03
CA PRO A 15 2.56 12.16 -0.85
C PRO A 15 1.30 12.49 -0.06
N LEU A 16 0.69 13.62 -0.39
CA LEU A 16 -0.57 14.04 0.20
C LEU A 16 -1.53 14.39 -0.92
N LEU A 17 -2.57 13.59 -1.07
CA LEU A 17 -3.59 13.74 -2.10
C LEU A 17 -4.96 13.88 -1.44
N PRO A 18 -5.92 14.52 -2.13
CA PRO A 18 -7.28 14.57 -1.57
C PRO A 18 -7.84 13.17 -1.34
N PRO A 19 -8.54 12.94 -0.22
CA PRO A 19 -9.19 11.64 -0.01
C PRO A 19 -10.24 11.40 -1.09
N ASP A 20 -10.12 10.27 -1.79
CA ASP A 20 -11.04 9.90 -2.88
C ASP A 20 -10.64 8.51 -3.36
N THR A 21 -11.29 8.06 -4.43
CA THR A 21 -10.88 6.84 -5.11
C THR A 21 -9.93 7.18 -6.25
N TYR A 22 -8.94 6.32 -6.45
CA TYR A 22 -7.89 6.53 -7.43
C TYR A 22 -7.66 5.25 -8.22
N GLY A 23 -7.22 5.40 -9.47
CA GLY A 23 -6.74 4.28 -10.25
C GLY A 23 -5.29 4.02 -9.90
N LEU A 24 -4.97 2.77 -9.61
CA LEU A 24 -3.67 2.36 -9.06
C LEU A 24 -3.09 1.21 -9.86
N ARG A 25 -1.78 1.25 -10.09
CA ARG A 25 -1.07 0.13 -10.69
C ARG A 25 0.02 -0.33 -9.76
N TYR A 26 0.13 -1.65 -9.61
CA TYR A 26 1.11 -2.28 -8.74
C TYR A 26 2.53 -1.96 -9.22
N ILE A 27 3.39 -1.57 -8.29
CA ILE A 27 4.81 -1.38 -8.55
C ILE A 27 5.61 -2.52 -7.95
N SER A 28 5.48 -2.71 -6.64
CA SER A 28 6.28 -3.68 -5.91
C SER A 28 5.67 -3.92 -4.54
N HIS A 29 6.20 -4.90 -3.84
CA HIS A 29 5.82 -5.12 -2.46
C HIS A 29 7.05 -5.44 -1.63
N LYS A 30 6.94 -5.22 -0.34
CA LYS A 30 7.96 -5.60 0.62
C LYS A 30 7.31 -5.94 1.95
N THR A 31 8.06 -6.64 2.78
CA THR A 31 7.64 -6.93 4.14
C THR A 31 8.46 -6.12 5.12
N SER A 32 7.89 -5.88 6.29
CA SER A 32 8.57 -5.12 7.35
C SER A 32 8.10 -5.61 8.71
N LEU A 33 8.83 -5.20 9.73
CA LEU A 33 8.44 -5.47 11.12
C LEU A 33 8.23 -4.12 11.80
N TYR A 34 6.96 -3.77 12.02
CA TYR A 34 6.64 -2.52 12.70
C TYR A 34 7.03 -2.63 14.16
N ASN A 35 7.79 -1.65 14.65
CA ASN A 35 8.34 -1.66 16.01
C ASN A 35 9.15 -2.92 16.30
N GLY A 36 9.73 -3.54 15.28
CA GLY A 36 10.55 -4.72 15.42
C GLY A 36 9.80 -6.01 15.70
N THR A 37 8.47 -5.98 15.83
CA THR A 37 7.71 -7.16 16.24
C THR A 37 6.50 -7.47 15.37
N GLN A 38 5.85 -6.46 14.82
CA GLN A 38 4.60 -6.68 14.09
C GLN A 38 4.83 -6.85 12.60
N PRO A 39 4.54 -8.02 12.04
CA PRO A 39 4.78 -8.24 10.60
C PRO A 39 3.78 -7.49 9.75
N LYS A 40 4.31 -6.83 8.72
CA LYS A 40 3.53 -6.02 7.78
C LYS A 40 3.88 -6.38 6.36
N LEU A 41 2.91 -6.25 5.49
CA LEU A 41 3.10 -6.26 4.04
C LEU A 41 2.81 -4.86 3.53
N GLU A 42 3.70 -4.32 2.71
CA GLU A 42 3.54 -3.01 2.09
C GLU A 42 3.53 -3.17 0.59
N ILE A 43 2.46 -2.73 -0.05
CA ILE A 43 2.36 -2.77 -1.51
C ILE A 43 2.38 -1.34 -2.00
N SER A 44 3.32 -1.06 -2.91
CA SER A 44 3.44 0.26 -3.52
C SER A 44 2.69 0.30 -4.83
N PHE A 45 1.91 1.35 -5.02
CA PHE A 45 1.09 1.57 -6.19
C PHE A 45 1.39 2.91 -6.83
N LEU A 46 1.39 2.93 -8.14
CA LEU A 46 1.48 4.15 -8.93
C LEU A 46 0.07 4.66 -9.20
N VAL A 47 -0.19 5.92 -8.88
CA VAL A 47 -1.46 6.54 -9.24
C VAL A 47 -1.47 6.80 -10.73
N THR A 48 -2.50 6.31 -11.42
CA THR A 48 -2.66 6.52 -12.86
C THR A 48 -3.87 7.37 -13.19
N TRP A 49 -4.79 7.54 -12.25
CA TRP A 49 -5.98 8.34 -12.46
C TRP A 49 -6.44 8.92 -11.12
N PRO A 50 -6.91 10.17 -11.05
CA PRO A 50 -7.03 11.12 -12.17
C PRO A 50 -5.68 11.63 -12.65
N GLN A 51 -5.68 12.18 -13.85
CA GLN A 51 -4.47 12.63 -14.52
C GLN A 51 -3.65 13.61 -13.69
N GLU A 52 -4.31 14.51 -12.99
CA GLU A 52 -3.62 15.55 -12.22
C GLU A 52 -2.76 14.98 -11.09
N PHE A 53 -3.07 13.78 -10.63
CA PHE A 53 -2.30 13.14 -9.56
C PHE A 53 -1.50 11.93 -10.06
N SER A 54 -1.51 11.67 -11.37
CA SER A 54 -0.78 10.53 -11.90
C SER A 54 0.71 10.69 -11.65
N GLY A 55 1.36 9.58 -11.36
CA GLY A 55 2.78 9.57 -11.02
C GLY A 55 3.06 9.54 -9.54
N ALA A 56 2.09 9.86 -8.69
CA ALA A 56 2.28 9.72 -7.25
C ALA A 56 2.36 8.24 -6.89
N VAL A 57 3.15 7.93 -5.86
CA VAL A 57 3.27 6.56 -5.35
C VAL A 57 2.65 6.51 -3.98
N LEU A 58 1.69 5.63 -3.81
CA LEU A 58 0.98 5.43 -2.55
C LEU A 58 1.17 4.00 -2.09
N THR A 59 1.08 3.79 -0.79
CA THR A 59 1.29 2.48 -0.19
C THR A 59 0.01 1.98 0.48
N ARG A 60 -0.26 0.70 0.28
CA ARG A 60 -1.27 -0.03 1.05
C ARG A 60 -0.54 -0.88 2.08
N TYR A 61 -0.83 -0.66 3.35
CA TYR A 61 -0.21 -1.39 4.47
C TYR A 61 -1.19 -2.45 4.96
N TYR A 62 -0.69 -3.67 5.11
CA TYR A 62 -1.48 -4.77 5.66
C TYR A 62 -0.78 -5.37 6.87
N ASN A 63 -1.55 -5.75 7.86
CA ASN A 63 -1.05 -6.65 8.89
C ASN A 63 -1.08 -8.06 8.34
N VAL A 64 -0.03 -8.83 8.60
CA VAL A 64 0.00 -10.23 8.20
C VAL A 64 0.31 -11.09 9.42
N LYS A 65 0.10 -12.39 9.29
CA LYS A 65 0.27 -13.30 10.43
C LYS A 65 1.72 -13.44 10.82
N ARG A 66 2.60 -13.64 9.84
CA ARG A 66 4.04 -13.77 10.07
C ARG A 66 4.80 -13.57 8.76
N LEU A 67 6.08 -13.31 8.88
CA LEU A 67 6.97 -13.27 7.73
C LEU A 67 7.61 -14.64 7.51
N LEU A 68 7.96 -14.90 6.25
CA LEU A 68 8.72 -16.08 5.87
C LEU A 68 10.13 -15.61 5.52
N GLY A 69 11.05 -15.76 6.47
CA GLY A 69 12.42 -15.29 6.29
C GLY A 69 12.56 -13.81 6.62
N PRO A 70 13.68 -13.20 6.20
CA PRO A 70 13.95 -11.80 6.52
C PRO A 70 12.94 -10.85 5.90
N SER A 71 12.69 -9.72 6.55
CA SER A 71 11.89 -8.66 5.97
C SER A 71 12.65 -8.00 4.82
N GLY A 72 11.92 -7.40 3.89
CA GLY A 72 12.53 -6.66 2.80
C GLY A 72 11.77 -6.80 1.50
N GLU A 73 12.44 -6.38 0.42
CA GLU A 73 11.88 -6.39 -0.93
C GLU A 73 11.45 -7.80 -1.33
N LYS A 74 10.22 -7.90 -1.80
CA LYS A 74 9.64 -9.16 -2.24
C LYS A 74 9.68 -10.25 -1.16
N GLY A 75 9.70 -9.84 0.11
CA GLY A 75 9.74 -10.79 1.21
C GLY A 75 8.50 -11.66 1.26
N GLY A 76 8.67 -12.89 1.76
CA GLY A 76 7.58 -13.82 1.92
C GLY A 76 6.78 -13.55 3.18
N PHE A 77 5.53 -13.94 3.17
CA PHE A 77 4.64 -13.72 4.30
C PHE A 77 3.47 -14.72 4.28
N VAL A 78 2.84 -14.86 5.43
CA VAL A 78 1.59 -15.61 5.55
C VAL A 78 0.51 -14.62 5.99
N PRO A 79 -0.55 -14.44 5.21
CA PRO A 79 -1.62 -13.53 5.61
C PRO A 79 -2.46 -14.12 6.73
N GLY A 80 -3.09 -13.26 7.50
CA GLY A 80 -4.07 -13.72 8.47
C GLY A 80 -5.33 -14.24 7.76
N SER A 81 -5.93 -15.30 8.29
CA SER A 81 -7.08 -15.93 7.65
C SER A 81 -8.31 -15.02 7.61
N ARG A 82 -8.35 -14.00 8.45
CA ARG A 82 -9.43 -13.00 8.46
C ARG A 82 -8.89 -11.60 8.30
N GLY A 83 -7.66 -11.47 7.80
CA GLY A 83 -7.02 -10.18 7.62
C GLY A 83 -7.46 -9.48 6.35
N ASP A 84 -7.20 -8.19 6.30
CA ASP A 84 -7.63 -7.36 5.18
C ASP A 84 -6.99 -7.78 3.87
N PHE A 85 -5.74 -8.24 3.91
CA PHE A 85 -5.07 -8.66 2.68
C PHE A 85 -5.84 -9.79 2.00
N LEU A 86 -6.18 -10.82 2.77
CA LEU A 86 -6.86 -11.97 2.20
C LEU A 86 -8.25 -11.61 1.71
N ILE A 87 -8.96 -10.77 2.47
CA ILE A 87 -10.30 -10.33 2.08
C ILE A 87 -10.24 -9.56 0.76
N GLU A 88 -9.33 -8.60 0.64
CA GLU A 88 -9.21 -7.80 -0.58
C GLU A 88 -8.71 -8.63 -1.74
N TYR A 89 -7.73 -9.51 -1.50
CA TYR A 89 -7.19 -10.39 -2.54
C TYR A 89 -8.31 -11.26 -3.13
N LEU A 90 -9.12 -11.88 -2.28
CA LEU A 90 -10.22 -12.71 -2.74
C LEU A 90 -11.27 -11.89 -3.48
N SER A 91 -11.56 -10.70 -3.00
CA SER A 91 -12.51 -9.81 -3.65
C SER A 91 -12.05 -9.40 -5.05
N LEU A 92 -10.74 -9.15 -5.20
CA LEU A 92 -10.19 -8.71 -6.48
C LEU A 92 -10.00 -9.84 -7.46
N PHE A 93 -9.45 -10.96 -7.02
CA PHE A 93 -8.98 -12.00 -7.92
C PHE A 93 -9.78 -13.29 -7.81
N GLY A 94 -10.48 -13.48 -6.71
CA GLY A 94 -11.27 -14.70 -6.49
C GLY A 94 -10.42 -15.93 -6.44
N GLY A 95 -11.06 -17.05 -6.68
CA GLY A 95 -10.39 -18.29 -6.94
C GLY A 95 -10.02 -19.10 -5.72
N ASP A 96 -9.27 -20.14 -6.00
CA ASP A 96 -8.84 -21.12 -5.05
C ASP A 96 -7.43 -20.76 -4.61
N LEU A 97 -7.26 -20.44 -3.35
CA LEU A 97 -5.98 -19.90 -2.88
C LEU A 97 -4.88 -20.93 -2.74
N GLY A 98 -5.23 -22.18 -2.53
CA GLY A 98 -4.23 -23.20 -2.24
C GLY A 98 -3.50 -22.89 -0.95
N ARG A 99 -2.20 -22.56 -1.05
CA ARG A 99 -1.36 -22.35 0.12
C ARG A 99 -1.25 -20.86 0.44
N LEU A 100 -1.54 -20.50 1.69
CA LEU A 100 -1.44 -19.12 2.13
C LEU A 100 0.00 -18.62 2.26
N ASP A 101 0.98 -19.53 2.38
CA ASP A 101 2.38 -19.13 2.44
C ASP A 101 3.00 -18.95 1.05
N ARG A 102 2.22 -19.06 0.00
CA ARG A 102 2.67 -18.89 -1.38
C ARG A 102 1.66 -18.11 -2.20
N MET A 103 1.20 -16.99 -1.68
CA MET A 103 0.25 -16.15 -2.39
C MET A 103 0.94 -15.55 -3.63
N PRO A 104 0.40 -15.79 -4.82
CA PRO A 104 1.02 -15.21 -6.03
C PRO A 104 0.74 -13.72 -6.10
N MET A 105 1.80 -12.92 -6.02
CA MET A 105 1.70 -11.47 -6.14
C MET A 105 1.68 -11.01 -7.59
N SER A 106 2.04 -11.89 -8.52
CA SER A 106 2.05 -11.54 -9.94
C SER A 106 0.66 -11.21 -10.48
N VAL A 107 -0.40 -11.64 -9.79
CA VAL A 107 -1.76 -11.32 -10.22
C VAL A 107 -2.04 -9.81 -10.20
N PHE A 108 -1.27 -9.05 -9.43
CA PHE A 108 -1.44 -7.60 -9.38
C PHE A 108 -0.90 -6.87 -10.61
N ARG A 109 -0.04 -7.53 -11.38
CA ARG A 109 0.65 -6.88 -12.50
C ARG A 109 -0.30 -6.58 -13.66
N ASN A 110 -0.03 -5.47 -14.33
CA ASN A 110 -0.72 -5.09 -15.57
C ASN A 110 -2.22 -4.89 -15.40
N LYS A 111 -2.63 -4.51 -14.21
CA LYS A 111 -4.04 -4.23 -13.91
C LYS A 111 -4.14 -2.87 -13.26
N THR A 112 -5.22 -2.16 -13.56
CA THR A 112 -5.57 -0.96 -12.83
C THR A 112 -6.58 -1.36 -11.76
N ILE A 113 -6.24 -1.06 -10.53
CA ILE A 113 -7.08 -1.38 -9.38
C ILE A 113 -7.58 -0.06 -8.82
N VAL A 114 -8.89 0.02 -8.59
CA VAL A 114 -9.46 1.21 -7.97
C VAL A 114 -9.34 1.04 -6.47
N GLY A 115 -8.74 2.01 -5.82
CA GLY A 115 -8.53 1.99 -4.39
C GLY A 115 -9.02 3.25 -3.71
N GLU A 116 -9.37 3.11 -2.46
CA GLU A 116 -9.76 4.22 -1.61
C GLU A 116 -8.53 4.78 -0.92
N VAL A 117 -8.36 6.10 -0.98
CA VAL A 117 -7.21 6.80 -0.40
C VAL A 117 -7.71 7.70 0.72
N ILE A 118 -7.04 7.66 1.84
CA ILE A 118 -7.34 8.48 3.00
C ILE A 118 -6.10 9.24 3.43
N THR A 119 -6.30 10.27 4.24
CA THR A 119 -5.21 11.04 4.82
C THR A 119 -4.93 10.53 6.22
N VAL A 120 -3.66 10.25 6.48
CA VAL A 120 -3.21 9.86 7.83
C VAL A 120 -2.80 11.12 8.55
N THR A 121 -3.51 11.42 9.64
CA THR A 121 -3.28 12.62 10.44
C THR A 121 -2.71 12.29 11.81
N GLU A 122 -2.64 11.01 12.16
CA GLU A 122 -2.18 10.58 13.49
C GLU A 122 -1.13 9.49 13.35
N ALA A 123 -0.24 9.44 14.32
CA ALA A 123 0.72 8.37 14.46
C ALA A 123 0.74 7.97 15.94
N ARG A 124 0.55 6.68 16.21
CA ARG A 124 0.57 6.14 17.57
C ARG A 124 -0.43 6.83 18.48
N GLY A 125 -1.63 7.15 17.96
CA GLY A 125 -2.67 7.79 18.73
C GLY A 125 -2.48 9.29 18.95
N ARG A 126 -1.47 9.89 18.35
CA ARG A 126 -1.20 11.33 18.43
C ARG A 126 -1.36 11.97 17.08
N LYS A 127 -1.88 13.20 17.09
CA LYS A 127 -1.97 13.96 15.85
C LYS A 127 -0.58 14.27 15.33
N ARG A 128 -0.39 14.05 14.04
CA ARG A 128 0.83 14.49 13.37
C ARG A 128 0.70 15.95 12.99
N PRO A 129 1.78 16.72 13.02
CA PRO A 129 1.74 18.07 12.47
C PRO A 129 1.28 18.02 11.01
N GLU A 130 0.57 19.05 10.58
CA GLU A 130 0.03 19.08 9.23
C GLU A 130 1.04 18.77 8.14
N PRO A 131 2.29 19.29 8.20
CA PRO A 131 3.27 18.92 7.18
C PRO A 131 3.62 17.44 7.14
N LEU A 132 3.30 16.68 8.18
CA LEU A 132 3.58 15.25 8.23
C LEU A 132 2.33 14.40 7.95
N HIS A 133 1.22 15.02 7.60
CA HIS A 133 0.07 14.28 7.11
C HIS A 133 0.42 13.67 5.77
N TYR A 134 -0.08 12.47 5.50
CA TYR A 134 0.19 11.82 4.24
C TYR A 134 -0.99 10.95 3.83
N SER A 135 -1.02 10.60 2.55
CA SER A 135 -2.05 9.76 1.98
C SER A 135 -1.59 8.32 1.93
N LYS A 136 -2.51 7.41 2.17
CA LYS A 136 -2.25 5.99 1.96
C LYS A 136 -3.49 5.36 1.35
N VAL A 137 -3.30 4.20 0.73
CA VAL A 137 -4.41 3.41 0.24
C VAL A 137 -5.05 2.73 1.44
N ALA A 138 -6.32 3.01 1.69
CA ALA A 138 -7.03 2.42 2.82
C ALA A 138 -7.64 1.09 2.46
N LYS A 139 -8.02 0.89 1.19
CA LYS A 139 -8.67 -0.32 0.76
C LYS A 139 -8.59 -0.44 -0.75
N LEU A 140 -8.33 -1.63 -1.26
CA LEU A 140 -8.44 -1.93 -2.67
C LEU A 140 -9.88 -2.38 -2.93
N LEU A 141 -10.55 -1.77 -3.91
CA LEU A 141 -11.97 -1.95 -4.10
C LEU A 141 -12.32 -2.93 -5.22
N TYR A 142 -11.80 -2.69 -6.42
CA TYR A 142 -12.09 -3.57 -7.56
C TYR A 142 -11.11 -3.32 -8.69
N ILE A 143 -11.07 -4.25 -9.63
CA ILE A 143 -10.23 -4.11 -10.83
C ILE A 143 -11.04 -3.32 -11.85
N ASP A 144 -10.39 -2.33 -12.46
CA ASP A 144 -11.01 -1.51 -13.50
C ASP A 144 -10.90 -2.26 -14.84
N SER A 145 -11.90 -3.08 -15.12
CA SER A 145 -11.92 -3.85 -16.36
C SER A 145 -12.46 -3.05 -17.53
N ASP A 146 -13.06 -1.88 -17.27
CA ASP A 146 -13.68 -1.07 -18.32
C ASP A 146 -12.78 0.05 -18.80
N GLY A 147 -11.63 0.24 -18.20
CA GLY A 147 -10.70 1.28 -18.61
C GLY A 147 -11.10 2.68 -18.17
N VAL A 148 -12.01 2.81 -17.21
CA VAL A 148 -12.52 4.12 -16.78
C VAL A 148 -11.42 4.96 -16.13
N PHE A 149 -10.49 4.30 -15.42
CA PHE A 149 -9.43 4.97 -14.66
C PHE A 149 -8.07 4.89 -15.35
N GLN A 150 -8.03 4.76 -16.65
CA GLN A 150 -6.77 4.68 -17.40
C GLN A 150 -6.40 5.97 -18.11
#